data_3e04903260a4b080c9a93407064971b7
#
_entry.id   3e04903260a4b080c9a93407064971b7
#
_cell.length_a   1.000
_cell.length_b   1.000
_cell.length_c   1.000
_cell.angle_alpha   90.00
_cell.angle_beta   90.00
_cell.angle_gamma   90.00
#
_symmetry.space_group_name_H-M   'P 1'
#
loop_
_entity.id
_entity.type
_entity.pdbx_description
1 polymer ?
#
loop_
_entity_poly.entity_id
_entity_poly.type
_entity_poly.pdbx_seq_one_letter_code
_entity_poly.pdbx_strand_id
1 'polypeptide(L)'
;MKKNIQYLLLGVLALMSSCQDPEYVLPTAERQGITSLTALFTSGPYVDKEAVVYTIADASVDKYVIPIPWFYPEDSENETAEYMKTMRVQAKLAPNCTINPVLTILDLTKENYFTYTDAQGYKKQICITGERVKSNKCQLLSFSIPAEDISGIIDEEHKTVSLISAEDLSSCLAEYSLSSHATMSPDPKTEALDFNSPVELTVIAHDGVTKQTYTVQKAVPDKIPYGYRKGSETELFKLDMGVIGLPWTSANSTSLGINVL
;
A
#
# COMPACT_ATOMS: atom_id res chain seq x y z
N MET A 1 -1.63 76.42 32.51
CA MET A 1 -0.67 75.36 32.98
C MET A 1 -1.35 74.07 33.42
N LYS A 2 -2.46 74.07 34.17
CA LYS A 2 -3.11 72.85 34.62
C LYS A 2 -3.68 71.91 33.49
N LYS A 3 -4.20 72.50 32.40
CA LYS A 3 -4.71 71.70 31.26
C LYS A 3 -3.66 70.89 30.45
N ASN A 4 -2.48 71.51 30.33
CA ASN A 4 -1.37 70.88 29.57
C ASN A 4 -0.74 69.72 30.35
N ILE A 5 -0.78 69.72 31.68
CA ILE A 5 -0.30 68.65 32.55
C ILE A 5 -1.26 67.43 32.46
N GLN A 6 -2.58 67.67 32.33
CA GLN A 6 -3.56 66.59 32.15
C GLN A 6 -3.37 65.85 30.86
N TYR A 7 -3.07 66.54 29.75
CA TYR A 7 -2.82 65.87 28.44
C TYR A 7 -1.47 65.13 28.46
N LEU A 8 -0.46 65.65 29.16
CA LEU A 8 0.81 64.93 29.33
C LEU A 8 0.61 63.65 30.17
N LEU A 9 -0.17 63.71 31.22
CA LEU A 9 -0.46 62.55 32.07
C LEU A 9 -1.28 61.50 31.33
N LEU A 10 -2.26 61.92 30.49
CA LEU A 10 -3.04 60.99 29.63
C LEU A 10 -2.19 60.32 28.55
N GLY A 11 -1.21 61.08 27.97
CA GLY A 11 -0.26 60.54 27.00
C GLY A 11 0.68 59.50 27.58
N VAL A 12 1.16 59.72 28.81
CA VAL A 12 2.03 58.75 29.53
C VAL A 12 1.24 57.50 29.92
N LEU A 13 -0.05 57.64 30.33
CA LEU A 13 -0.91 56.48 30.64
C LEU A 13 -1.19 55.63 29.41
N ALA A 14 -1.35 56.23 28.21
CA ALA A 14 -1.57 55.51 26.95
C ALA A 14 -0.31 54.77 26.48
N LEU A 15 0.88 55.21 26.83
CA LEU A 15 2.13 54.52 26.52
C LEU A 15 2.41 53.32 27.42
N MET A 16 1.80 53.26 28.60
CA MET A 16 1.97 52.17 29.55
C MET A 16 1.05 50.98 29.24
N SER A 17 0.01 51.15 28.41
CA SER A 17 -0.93 50.06 28.02
C SER A 17 -0.49 49.32 26.75
N SER A 18 0.69 49.63 26.20
CA SER A 18 1.21 48.98 24.98
C SER A 18 2.07 47.74 25.25
N CYS A 19 2.23 47.33 26.51
CA CYS A 19 2.75 45.98 26.77
C CYS A 19 1.57 45.01 26.70
N GLN A 20 1.26 44.53 25.52
CA GLN A 20 0.52 43.26 25.38
C GLN A 20 1.44 42.18 25.92
N ASP A 21 0.98 41.45 26.92
CA ASP A 21 1.61 40.20 27.30
C ASP A 21 1.72 39.34 26.04
N PRO A 22 2.89 38.74 25.77
CA PRO A 22 3.03 37.87 24.62
C PRO A 22 1.98 36.77 24.73
N GLU A 23 1.08 36.73 23.73
CA GLU A 23 0.10 35.67 23.66
C GLU A 23 0.84 34.32 23.61
N TYR A 24 0.71 33.51 24.64
CA TYR A 24 1.26 32.19 24.70
C TYR A 24 0.49 31.36 23.69
N VAL A 25 0.92 31.39 22.45
CA VAL A 25 0.48 30.40 21.44
C VAL A 25 1.11 29.10 21.85
N LEU A 26 0.30 28.15 22.35
CA LEU A 26 0.73 26.79 22.56
C LEU A 26 1.33 26.30 21.24
N PRO A 27 2.57 25.80 21.23
CA PRO A 27 3.16 25.30 20.01
C PRO A 27 2.24 24.21 19.48
N THR A 28 1.86 24.32 18.20
CA THR A 28 1.13 23.23 17.53
C THR A 28 2.01 21.98 17.54
N ALA A 29 1.42 20.79 17.53
CA ALA A 29 2.14 19.51 17.49
C ALA A 29 3.23 19.47 16.39
N GLU A 30 3.00 20.18 15.28
CA GLU A 30 3.95 20.35 14.17
C GLU A 30 5.22 21.13 14.54
N ARG A 31 5.23 21.88 15.64
CA ARG A 31 6.38 22.65 16.11
C ARG A 31 7.16 21.95 17.22
N GLN A 32 6.70 20.80 17.65
CA GLN A 32 7.33 20.06 18.74
C GLN A 32 8.00 18.79 18.21
N GLY A 33 9.31 18.69 18.42
CA GLY A 33 10.04 17.47 18.33
C GLY A 33 10.60 17.12 16.93
N ILE A 34 10.88 15.87 16.80
CA ILE A 34 11.32 15.21 15.56
C ILE A 34 10.07 14.73 14.85
N THR A 35 9.83 15.17 13.62
CA THR A 35 8.61 14.80 12.87
C THR A 35 8.79 13.52 12.07
N SER A 36 10.01 13.28 11.57
CA SER A 36 10.35 12.02 10.92
C SER A 36 11.85 11.74 10.97
N LEU A 37 12.21 10.47 10.86
CA LEU A 37 13.55 9.96 10.65
C LEU A 37 13.60 9.20 9.34
N THR A 38 14.54 9.54 8.46
CA THR A 38 14.77 8.83 7.19
C THR A 38 16.08 8.09 7.27
N ALA A 39 16.05 6.78 7.00
CA ALA A 39 17.24 5.96 6.88
C ALA A 39 17.55 5.72 5.41
N LEU A 40 18.81 6.01 4.99
CA LEU A 40 19.28 5.85 3.62
C LEU A 40 20.44 4.86 3.58
N PHE A 41 20.52 4.11 2.50
CA PHE A 41 21.63 3.21 2.25
C PHE A 41 22.92 4.00 1.91
N THR A 42 24.07 3.54 2.44
CA THR A 42 25.38 4.15 2.20
C THR A 42 26.28 3.28 1.35
N SER A 43 25.88 2.05 1.06
CA SER A 43 26.67 1.06 0.32
C SER A 43 25.79 0.20 -0.58
N GLY A 44 26.44 -0.56 -1.47
CA GLY A 44 25.78 -1.48 -2.39
C GLY A 44 25.06 -0.77 -3.55
N PRO A 45 24.16 -1.47 -4.25
CA PRO A 45 23.48 -0.95 -5.44
C PRO A 45 22.39 0.10 -5.10
N TYR A 46 22.09 0.29 -3.83
CA TYR A 46 21.01 1.17 -3.35
C TYR A 46 21.53 2.43 -2.66
N VAL A 47 22.80 2.79 -2.85
CA VAL A 47 23.38 4.02 -2.28
C VAL A 47 22.48 5.21 -2.55
N ASP A 48 22.25 6.03 -1.50
CA ASP A 48 21.39 7.22 -1.49
C ASP A 48 19.88 6.94 -1.68
N LYS A 49 19.46 5.68 -1.77
CA LYS A 49 18.04 5.33 -1.71
C LYS A 49 17.56 5.31 -0.27
N GLU A 50 16.32 5.76 -0.09
CA GLU A 50 15.64 5.69 1.20
C GLU A 50 15.20 4.26 1.48
N ALA A 51 15.68 3.68 2.57
CA ALA A 51 15.20 2.39 3.06
C ALA A 51 13.82 2.55 3.69
N VAL A 52 13.63 3.62 4.47
CA VAL A 52 12.37 3.94 5.13
C VAL A 52 12.33 5.40 5.55
N VAL A 53 11.13 5.98 5.52
CA VAL A 53 10.78 7.25 6.16
C VAL A 53 9.87 6.92 7.35
N TYR A 54 10.43 6.98 8.55
CA TYR A 54 9.72 6.73 9.79
C TYR A 54 9.09 8.02 10.30
N THR A 55 7.76 8.14 10.19
CA THR A 55 6.99 9.27 10.73
C THR A 55 6.73 9.05 12.21
N ILE A 56 7.07 10.04 13.04
CA ILE A 56 6.93 9.94 14.48
C ILE A 56 5.54 10.41 14.87
N ALA A 57 4.74 9.49 15.40
CA ALA A 57 3.38 9.77 15.84
C ALA A 57 3.34 10.41 17.24
N ASP A 58 4.29 10.05 18.12
CA ASP A 58 4.40 10.58 19.48
C ASP A 58 5.78 11.22 19.67
N ALA A 59 5.80 12.54 19.73
CA ALA A 59 7.02 13.32 19.95
C ALA A 59 7.51 13.33 21.41
N SER A 60 6.76 12.77 22.35
CA SER A 60 7.12 12.70 23.77
C SER A 60 8.13 11.60 24.07
N VAL A 61 8.25 10.59 23.20
CA VAL A 61 9.17 9.47 23.39
C VAL A 61 10.63 9.91 23.32
N ASP A 62 11.47 9.20 24.07
CA ASP A 62 12.92 9.43 24.10
C ASP A 62 13.69 8.39 23.29
N LYS A 63 13.04 7.30 22.88
CA LYS A 63 13.63 6.24 22.07
C LYS A 63 12.86 6.07 20.76
N TYR A 64 13.59 6.21 19.68
CA TYR A 64 13.09 6.06 18.31
C TYR A 64 13.66 4.80 17.70
N VAL A 65 12.78 3.84 17.39
CA VAL A 65 13.15 2.58 16.72
C VAL A 65 12.71 2.68 15.26
N ILE A 66 13.67 2.81 14.35
CA ILE A 66 13.39 2.95 12.92
C ILE A 66 13.07 1.55 12.36
N PRO A 67 11.86 1.35 11.77
CA PRO A 67 11.46 0.05 11.23
C PRO A 67 12.09 -0.17 9.85
N ILE A 68 13.24 -0.80 9.79
CA ILE A 68 13.95 -1.11 8.55
C ILE A 68 13.28 -2.33 7.89
N PRO A 69 12.90 -2.27 6.60
CA PRO A 69 12.29 -3.41 5.92
C PRO A 69 13.24 -4.60 5.91
N TRP A 70 12.72 -5.82 6.00
CA TRP A 70 13.52 -7.05 6.01
C TRP A 70 14.30 -7.24 4.72
N PHE A 71 13.64 -6.99 3.57
CA PHE A 71 14.22 -7.02 2.23
C PHE A 71 14.13 -5.65 1.56
N TYR A 72 15.09 -5.34 0.69
CA TYR A 72 15.05 -4.13 -0.13
C TYR A 72 15.64 -4.38 -1.55
N PRO A 73 14.90 -4.10 -2.63
CA PRO A 73 13.46 -3.80 -2.65
C PRO A 73 12.62 -4.87 -1.97
N GLU A 74 11.38 -4.56 -1.61
CA GLU A 74 10.51 -5.44 -0.82
C GLU A 74 10.23 -6.79 -1.50
N ASP A 75 10.26 -6.82 -2.84
CA ASP A 75 10.05 -7.99 -3.70
C ASP A 75 11.35 -8.77 -4.03
N SER A 76 12.48 -8.39 -3.42
CA SER A 76 13.77 -9.03 -3.62
C SER A 76 14.13 -9.98 -2.47
N GLU A 77 15.16 -10.79 -2.69
CA GLU A 77 15.80 -11.61 -1.64
C GLU A 77 16.99 -10.90 -0.96
N ASN A 78 17.13 -9.57 -1.20
CA ASN A 78 18.26 -8.82 -0.66
C ASN A 78 17.96 -8.35 0.77
N GLU A 79 18.51 -9.06 1.76
CA GLU A 79 18.33 -8.75 3.18
C GLU A 79 19.04 -7.45 3.59
N THR A 80 18.39 -6.68 4.45
CA THR A 80 18.90 -5.39 4.91
C THR A 80 19.82 -5.45 6.13
N ALA A 81 20.03 -6.62 6.73
CA ALA A 81 20.79 -6.78 7.98
C ALA A 81 22.17 -6.12 7.96
N GLU A 82 22.96 -6.34 6.90
CA GLU A 82 24.32 -5.81 6.81
C GLU A 82 24.31 -4.29 6.57
N TYR A 83 23.32 -3.77 5.84
CA TYR A 83 23.21 -2.34 5.59
C TYR A 83 22.90 -1.55 6.86
N MET A 84 22.20 -2.13 7.83
CA MET A 84 21.86 -1.47 9.10
C MET A 84 23.09 -1.02 9.89
N LYS A 85 24.24 -1.64 9.68
CA LYS A 85 25.50 -1.28 10.36
C LYS A 85 26.05 0.08 9.94
N THR A 86 25.63 0.58 8.77
CA THR A 86 26.14 1.81 8.17
C THR A 86 25.05 2.56 7.39
N MET A 87 23.95 2.95 8.07
CA MET A 87 22.90 3.75 7.42
C MET A 87 23.06 5.22 7.70
N ARG A 88 22.86 6.06 6.69
CA ARG A 88 22.77 7.51 6.90
C ARG A 88 21.37 7.84 7.41
N VAL A 89 21.31 8.47 8.58
CA VAL A 89 20.05 8.88 9.19
C VAL A 89 19.89 10.39 9.08
N GLN A 90 18.74 10.82 8.63
CA GLN A 90 18.33 12.23 8.54
C GLN A 90 17.08 12.43 9.38
N ALA A 91 17.02 13.56 10.10
CA ALA A 91 15.84 13.93 10.86
C ALA A 91 15.18 15.17 10.25
N LYS A 92 13.86 15.12 10.14
CA LYS A 92 13.04 16.30 9.91
C LYS A 92 12.63 16.87 11.26
N LEU A 93 13.15 18.04 11.58
CA LEU A 93 12.92 18.73 12.87
C LEU A 93 11.88 19.82 12.72
N ALA A 94 11.17 20.10 13.80
CA ALA A 94 10.41 21.33 13.93
C ALA A 94 11.34 22.56 13.90
N PRO A 95 10.85 23.76 13.51
CA PRO A 95 11.65 24.96 13.46
C PRO A 95 12.35 25.27 14.81
N ASN A 96 13.60 25.71 14.73
CA ASN A 96 14.44 26.04 15.87
C ASN A 96 14.79 24.87 16.81
N CYS A 97 14.53 23.62 16.41
CA CYS A 97 14.98 22.44 17.13
C CYS A 97 16.31 21.94 16.57
N THR A 98 17.14 21.32 17.39
CA THR A 98 18.44 20.79 16.99
C THR A 98 18.73 19.43 17.61
N ILE A 99 19.59 18.66 16.95
CA ILE A 99 20.15 17.39 17.47
C ILE A 99 21.66 17.52 17.48
N ASN A 100 22.27 17.17 18.61
CA ASN A 100 23.72 17.18 18.79
C ASN A 100 24.22 15.84 19.38
N PRO A 101 25.26 15.19 18.83
CA PRO A 101 25.91 15.54 17.55
C PRO A 101 24.96 15.46 16.36
N VAL A 102 25.35 16.06 15.23
CA VAL A 102 24.59 16.02 13.99
C VAL A 102 24.46 14.57 13.53
N LEU A 103 23.25 14.18 13.09
CA LEU A 103 23.01 12.86 12.54
C LEU A 103 23.81 12.65 11.23
N THR A 104 24.48 11.53 11.16
CA THR A 104 25.32 11.14 10.03
C THR A 104 25.08 9.67 9.68
N ILE A 105 26.15 8.89 9.54
CA ILE A 105 26.11 7.44 9.37
C ILE A 105 26.06 6.80 10.76
N LEU A 106 25.06 5.98 11.00
CA LEU A 106 24.82 5.29 12.27
C LEU A 106 24.83 3.77 12.07
N ASP A 107 25.28 3.07 13.10
CA ASP A 107 25.05 1.63 13.24
C ASP A 107 23.69 1.46 13.94
N LEU A 108 22.64 1.22 13.13
CA LEU A 108 21.27 1.06 13.64
C LEU A 108 21.03 -0.28 14.36
N THR A 109 22.02 -1.19 14.37
CA THR A 109 21.97 -2.42 15.19
C THR A 109 22.25 -2.14 16.67
N LYS A 110 22.64 -0.91 17.00
CA LYS A 110 22.98 -0.44 18.34
C LYS A 110 22.18 0.79 18.74
N GLU A 111 22.19 1.08 20.01
CA GLU A 111 21.63 2.31 20.55
C GLU A 111 22.59 3.47 20.30
N ASN A 112 22.09 4.55 19.66
CA ASN A 112 22.83 5.76 19.37
C ASN A 112 22.19 6.91 20.15
N TYR A 113 22.96 7.58 21.00
CA TYR A 113 22.46 8.64 21.90
C TYR A 113 22.80 10.01 21.40
N PHE A 114 21.82 10.92 21.46
CA PHE A 114 21.92 12.31 21.03
C PHE A 114 21.27 13.23 22.06
N THR A 115 21.67 14.51 22.05
CA THR A 115 20.97 15.56 22.77
C THR A 115 20.05 16.30 21.81
N TYR A 116 18.76 16.18 22.01
CA TYR A 116 17.75 16.99 21.33
C TYR A 116 17.55 18.29 22.13
N THR A 117 17.49 19.42 21.41
CA THR A 117 17.17 20.72 21.99
C THR A 117 15.96 21.30 21.27
N ASP A 118 14.92 21.62 22.03
CA ASP A 118 13.70 22.22 21.48
C ASP A 118 13.86 23.73 21.21
N ALA A 119 12.80 24.33 20.66
CA ALA A 119 12.80 25.77 20.31
C ALA A 119 12.90 26.69 21.50
N GLN A 120 12.64 26.24 22.73
CA GLN A 120 12.77 26.96 23.98
C GLN A 120 14.14 26.76 24.64
N GLY A 121 15.00 25.93 24.05
CA GLY A 121 16.32 25.61 24.57
C GLY A 121 16.33 24.50 25.61
N TYR A 122 15.20 23.83 25.85
CA TYR A 122 15.14 22.67 26.72
C TYR A 122 15.84 21.46 26.07
N LYS A 123 16.65 20.76 26.84
CA LYS A 123 17.47 19.67 26.35
C LYS A 123 16.98 18.34 26.92
N LYS A 124 16.86 17.34 26.07
CA LYS A 124 16.64 15.94 26.50
C LYS A 124 17.57 15.00 25.76
N GLN A 125 17.93 13.89 26.40
CA GLN A 125 18.64 12.81 25.74
C GLN A 125 17.62 11.97 24.94
N ILE A 126 17.99 11.64 23.71
CA ILE A 126 17.22 10.75 22.85
C ILE A 126 18.09 9.58 22.40
N CYS A 127 17.47 8.45 22.14
CA CYS A 127 18.10 7.26 21.59
C CYS A 127 17.51 6.95 20.21
N ILE A 128 18.37 6.71 19.22
CA ILE A 128 17.96 6.26 17.86
C ILE A 128 18.58 4.88 17.62
N THR A 129 17.76 3.92 17.25
CA THR A 129 18.15 2.55 16.89
C THR A 129 17.26 2.09 15.74
N GLY A 130 17.55 0.92 15.17
CA GLY A 130 16.73 0.30 14.13
C GLY A 130 16.31 -1.09 14.51
N GLU A 131 15.22 -1.55 13.94
CA GLU A 131 14.75 -2.92 14.01
C GLU A 131 14.32 -3.37 12.63
N ARG A 132 14.72 -4.60 12.23
CA ARG A 132 14.21 -5.17 10.98
C ARG A 132 12.79 -5.64 11.16
N VAL A 133 11.92 -5.17 10.29
CA VAL A 133 10.51 -5.54 10.30
C VAL A 133 10.16 -6.33 9.04
N LYS A 134 9.42 -7.41 9.23
CA LYS A 134 8.83 -8.18 8.13
C LYS A 134 7.56 -7.49 7.67
N SER A 135 7.26 -7.62 6.37
CA SER A 135 6.04 -7.06 5.78
C SER A 135 4.79 -7.71 6.39
N ASN A 136 3.80 -6.90 6.71
CA ASN A 136 2.48 -7.35 7.15
C ASN A 136 1.46 -7.35 5.99
N LYS A 137 1.91 -7.17 4.75
CA LYS A 137 1.04 -7.24 3.57
C LYS A 137 0.64 -8.68 3.31
N CYS A 138 -0.66 -8.93 3.19
CA CYS A 138 -1.24 -10.26 2.96
C CYS A 138 -2.36 -10.19 1.89
N GLN A 139 -2.04 -9.60 0.73
CA GLN A 139 -2.99 -9.42 -0.36
C GLN A 139 -2.83 -10.53 -1.40
N LEU A 140 -3.96 -10.97 -1.95
CA LEU A 140 -4.03 -11.79 -3.15
C LEU A 140 -4.05 -10.85 -4.37
N LEU A 141 -3.01 -10.91 -5.22
CA LEU A 141 -2.84 -10.01 -6.35
C LEU A 141 -3.40 -10.58 -7.66
N SER A 142 -3.34 -11.90 -7.82
CA SER A 142 -3.95 -12.60 -8.95
C SER A 142 -4.36 -14.01 -8.54
N PHE A 143 -5.37 -14.54 -9.22
CA PHE A 143 -5.82 -15.93 -9.07
C PHE A 143 -6.32 -16.45 -10.41
N SER A 144 -5.97 -17.67 -10.78
CA SER A 144 -6.41 -18.27 -12.05
C SER A 144 -6.39 -19.80 -11.97
N ILE A 145 -7.19 -20.43 -12.82
CA ILE A 145 -7.16 -21.88 -13.07
C ILE A 145 -6.72 -22.06 -14.53
N PRO A 146 -5.41 -22.22 -14.79
CA PRO A 146 -4.89 -22.25 -16.17
C PRO A 146 -5.42 -23.42 -17.01
N ALA A 147 -5.69 -24.55 -16.39
CA ALA A 147 -6.21 -25.74 -17.08
C ALA A 147 -7.58 -25.49 -17.74
N GLU A 148 -8.37 -24.58 -17.17
CA GLU A 148 -9.71 -24.23 -17.62
C GLU A 148 -9.77 -22.85 -18.29
N ASP A 149 -8.63 -22.20 -18.46
CA ASP A 149 -8.52 -20.82 -18.99
C ASP A 149 -9.37 -19.79 -18.21
N ILE A 150 -9.46 -19.96 -16.88
CA ILE A 150 -10.26 -19.12 -16.00
C ILE A 150 -9.35 -18.16 -15.25
N SER A 151 -9.68 -16.87 -15.34
CA SER A 151 -9.10 -15.82 -14.49
C SER A 151 -10.10 -15.43 -13.40
N GLY A 152 -9.67 -15.45 -12.14
CA GLY A 152 -10.47 -15.05 -11.00
C GLY A 152 -10.61 -13.51 -10.90
N ILE A 153 -11.81 -13.06 -10.61
CA ILE A 153 -12.10 -11.65 -10.33
C ILE A 153 -12.00 -11.46 -8.82
N ILE A 154 -11.01 -10.69 -8.38
CA ILE A 154 -10.74 -10.43 -6.97
C ILE A 154 -11.51 -9.18 -6.53
N ASP A 155 -12.32 -9.33 -5.49
CA ASP A 155 -12.95 -8.23 -4.77
C ASP A 155 -12.21 -8.05 -3.43
N GLU A 156 -11.37 -7.02 -3.36
CA GLU A 156 -10.58 -6.71 -2.18
C GLU A 156 -11.42 -6.16 -1.02
N GLU A 157 -12.56 -5.57 -1.28
CA GLU A 157 -13.45 -5.05 -0.23
C GLU A 157 -14.12 -6.20 0.53
N HIS A 158 -14.65 -7.18 -0.21
CA HIS A 158 -15.36 -8.32 0.38
C HIS A 158 -14.47 -9.56 0.58
N LYS A 159 -13.19 -9.49 0.14
CA LYS A 159 -12.24 -10.62 0.20
C LYS A 159 -12.78 -11.86 -0.49
N THR A 160 -13.33 -11.69 -1.67
CA THR A 160 -13.86 -12.78 -2.50
C THR A 160 -13.15 -12.86 -3.84
N VAL A 161 -13.08 -14.06 -4.37
CA VAL A 161 -12.60 -14.34 -5.73
C VAL A 161 -13.70 -15.05 -6.48
N SER A 162 -14.20 -14.45 -7.55
CA SER A 162 -15.22 -15.03 -8.39
C SER A 162 -14.62 -15.73 -9.61
N LEU A 163 -14.87 -17.02 -9.76
CA LEU A 163 -14.49 -17.85 -10.90
C LEU A 163 -15.71 -18.01 -11.82
N ILE A 164 -15.71 -17.31 -12.95
CA ILE A 164 -16.84 -17.39 -13.88
C ILE A 164 -16.67 -18.61 -14.77
N SER A 165 -17.43 -19.67 -14.51
CA SER A 165 -17.39 -20.90 -15.28
C SER A 165 -18.69 -21.70 -15.18
N ALA A 166 -19.05 -22.38 -16.27
CA ALA A 166 -20.10 -23.40 -16.30
C ALA A 166 -19.54 -24.82 -16.16
N GLU A 167 -18.22 -24.99 -16.29
CA GLU A 167 -17.53 -26.28 -16.26
C GLU A 167 -17.40 -26.84 -14.84
N ASP A 168 -17.08 -28.10 -14.71
CA ASP A 168 -16.81 -28.76 -13.43
C ASP A 168 -15.42 -28.40 -12.92
N LEU A 169 -15.36 -27.85 -11.71
CA LEU A 169 -14.13 -27.44 -11.04
C LEU A 169 -13.83 -28.26 -9.77
N SER A 170 -14.24 -29.56 -9.78
CA SER A 170 -14.16 -30.43 -8.59
C SER A 170 -12.74 -30.83 -8.16
N SER A 171 -11.73 -30.66 -9.02
CA SER A 171 -10.35 -31.04 -8.73
C SER A 171 -9.39 -30.20 -9.56
N CYS A 172 -9.21 -28.92 -9.20
CA CYS A 172 -8.40 -27.98 -9.96
C CYS A 172 -7.21 -27.51 -9.16
N LEU A 173 -6.05 -27.40 -9.83
CA LEU A 173 -4.92 -26.62 -9.37
C LEU A 173 -5.13 -25.17 -9.80
N ALA A 174 -4.70 -24.23 -8.97
CA ALA A 174 -4.77 -22.82 -9.30
C ALA A 174 -3.40 -22.14 -9.20
N GLU A 175 -3.20 -21.15 -10.06
CA GLU A 175 -2.06 -20.25 -10.00
C GLU A 175 -2.49 -18.93 -9.34
N TYR A 176 -1.59 -18.37 -8.55
CA TYR A 176 -1.84 -17.12 -7.86
C TYR A 176 -0.56 -16.30 -7.67
N SER A 177 -0.70 -15.02 -7.44
CA SER A 177 0.36 -14.16 -6.93
C SER A 177 -0.09 -13.45 -5.65
N LEU A 178 0.85 -13.25 -4.74
CA LEU A 178 0.62 -12.65 -3.42
C LEU A 178 1.49 -11.42 -3.23
N SER A 179 1.22 -10.66 -2.17
CA SER A 179 2.20 -9.70 -1.64
C SER A 179 3.53 -10.38 -1.40
N SER A 180 4.62 -9.63 -1.53
CA SER A 180 5.99 -10.16 -1.44
C SER A 180 6.20 -10.96 -0.15
N HIS A 181 6.78 -12.16 -0.30
CA HIS A 181 7.09 -13.09 0.80
C HIS A 181 5.88 -13.59 1.61
N ALA A 182 4.66 -13.33 1.16
CA ALA A 182 3.46 -13.94 1.73
C ALA A 182 3.29 -15.38 1.24
N THR A 183 2.59 -16.20 2.02
CA THR A 183 2.26 -17.59 1.70
C THR A 183 0.76 -17.81 1.73
N MET A 184 0.27 -18.89 1.14
CA MET A 184 -1.15 -19.25 1.12
C MET A 184 -1.38 -20.63 1.72
N SER A 185 -2.48 -20.79 2.44
CA SER A 185 -2.90 -22.08 3.00
C SER A 185 -4.41 -22.24 2.94
N PRO A 186 -4.95 -23.36 2.42
CA PRO A 186 -4.21 -24.41 1.66
C PRO A 186 -3.55 -23.82 0.41
N ASP A 187 -2.53 -24.49 -0.12
CA ASP A 187 -1.81 -24.04 -1.31
C ASP A 187 -2.38 -24.70 -2.58
N PRO A 188 -3.21 -24.00 -3.36
CA PRO A 188 -3.83 -24.56 -4.55
C PRO A 188 -2.88 -24.78 -5.74
N LYS A 189 -1.60 -24.36 -5.65
CA LYS A 189 -0.57 -24.71 -6.64
C LYS A 189 -0.12 -26.17 -6.51
N THR A 190 -0.17 -26.70 -5.30
CA THR A 190 0.35 -28.03 -4.97
C THR A 190 -0.76 -29.01 -4.61
N GLU A 191 -1.91 -28.52 -4.16
CA GLU A 191 -3.08 -29.31 -3.76
C GLU A 191 -4.28 -28.95 -4.62
N ALA A 192 -4.84 -29.94 -5.30
CA ALA A 192 -6.06 -29.75 -6.09
C ALA A 192 -7.27 -29.54 -5.18
N LEU A 193 -8.03 -28.48 -5.41
CA LEU A 193 -9.19 -28.12 -4.60
C LEU A 193 -10.49 -28.19 -5.43
N ASP A 194 -11.62 -28.36 -4.73
CA ASP A 194 -12.96 -28.35 -5.31
C ASP A 194 -13.55 -26.92 -5.25
N PHE A 195 -13.49 -26.22 -6.38
CA PHE A 195 -14.03 -24.87 -6.51
C PHE A 195 -15.50 -24.83 -6.96
N ASN A 196 -16.21 -25.97 -7.08
CA ASN A 196 -17.66 -25.96 -7.28
C ASN A 196 -18.42 -25.46 -6.04
N SER A 197 -17.78 -25.57 -4.87
CA SER A 197 -18.23 -25.01 -3.60
C SER A 197 -17.29 -23.87 -3.15
N PRO A 198 -17.76 -22.93 -2.33
CA PRO A 198 -16.87 -21.87 -1.80
C PRO A 198 -15.69 -22.48 -1.02
N VAL A 199 -14.48 -22.03 -1.34
CA VAL A 199 -13.23 -22.47 -0.71
C VAL A 199 -12.59 -21.27 -0.02
N GLU A 200 -12.19 -21.43 1.24
CA GLU A 200 -11.46 -20.42 1.98
C GLU A 200 -9.95 -20.62 1.81
N LEU A 201 -9.27 -19.60 1.32
CA LEU A 201 -7.82 -19.54 1.18
C LEU A 201 -7.27 -18.45 2.06
N THR A 202 -6.36 -18.78 2.96
CA THR A 202 -5.77 -17.82 3.89
C THR A 202 -4.39 -17.43 3.41
N VAL A 203 -4.22 -16.14 3.11
CA VAL A 203 -2.92 -15.51 2.85
C VAL A 203 -2.28 -15.13 4.17
N ILE A 204 -1.04 -15.55 4.38
CA ILE A 204 -0.26 -15.27 5.57
C ILE A 204 0.88 -14.35 5.14
N ALA A 205 0.97 -13.17 5.75
CA ALA A 205 2.02 -12.21 5.47
C ALA A 205 3.42 -12.72 5.84
N HIS A 206 4.45 -12.04 5.36
CA HIS A 206 5.84 -12.37 5.69
C HIS A 206 6.12 -12.37 7.20
N ASP A 207 5.42 -11.57 8.00
CA ASP A 207 5.55 -11.53 9.46
C ASP A 207 5.09 -12.85 10.14
N GLY A 208 4.36 -13.70 9.41
CA GLY A 208 3.82 -14.97 9.90
C GLY A 208 2.63 -14.82 10.86
N VAL A 209 2.23 -13.60 11.16
CA VAL A 209 1.17 -13.27 12.14
C VAL A 209 -0.06 -12.70 11.45
N THR A 210 0.15 -11.73 10.57
CA THR A 210 -0.93 -11.06 9.82
C THR A 210 -1.51 -12.01 8.78
N LYS A 211 -2.82 -12.18 8.79
CA LYS A 211 -3.53 -13.12 7.90
C LYS A 211 -4.75 -12.47 7.29
N GLN A 212 -5.04 -12.85 6.05
CA GLN A 212 -6.25 -12.46 5.35
C GLN A 212 -6.84 -13.67 4.65
N THR A 213 -8.11 -13.97 4.92
CA THR A 213 -8.84 -15.06 4.26
C THR A 213 -9.63 -14.51 3.08
N TYR A 214 -9.52 -15.18 1.94
CA TYR A 214 -10.31 -14.96 0.74
C TYR A 214 -11.23 -16.14 0.53
N THR A 215 -12.48 -15.89 0.16
CA THR A 215 -13.41 -16.92 -0.25
C THR A 215 -13.42 -17.00 -1.78
N VAL A 216 -12.92 -18.10 -2.32
CA VAL A 216 -12.97 -18.39 -3.76
C VAL A 216 -14.28 -19.09 -4.04
N GLN A 217 -15.07 -18.56 -4.97
CA GLN A 217 -16.38 -19.10 -5.30
C GLN A 217 -16.60 -19.12 -6.80
N LYS A 218 -17.24 -20.20 -7.27
CA LYS A 218 -17.70 -20.32 -8.64
C LYS A 218 -18.92 -19.43 -8.84
N ALA A 219 -18.88 -18.62 -9.86
CA ALA A 219 -20.02 -17.86 -10.33
C ALA A 219 -20.45 -18.40 -11.70
N VAL A 220 -21.65 -18.92 -11.77
CA VAL A 220 -22.25 -19.26 -13.06
C VAL A 220 -22.87 -17.97 -13.57
N PRO A 221 -22.49 -17.50 -14.78
CA PRO A 221 -23.06 -16.27 -15.30
C PRO A 221 -24.57 -16.43 -15.44
N ASP A 222 -25.30 -15.46 -14.94
CA ASP A 222 -26.73 -15.37 -15.19
C ASP A 222 -26.99 -15.44 -16.69
N LYS A 223 -28.08 -16.10 -17.07
CA LYS A 223 -28.48 -16.23 -18.46
C LYS A 223 -28.49 -14.85 -19.12
N ILE A 224 -27.52 -14.63 -20.01
CA ILE A 224 -27.50 -13.37 -20.77
C ILE A 224 -28.77 -13.32 -21.59
N PRO A 225 -29.68 -12.36 -21.36
CA PRO A 225 -31.00 -12.35 -22.02
C PRO A 225 -30.92 -12.30 -23.55
N TYR A 226 -29.76 -11.90 -24.08
CA TYR A 226 -29.48 -11.80 -25.53
C TYR A 226 -28.30 -12.65 -25.97
N GLY A 227 -27.90 -13.64 -25.17
CA GLY A 227 -26.79 -14.52 -25.51
C GLY A 227 -27.23 -15.68 -26.43
N TYR A 228 -26.33 -16.01 -27.37
CA TYR A 228 -26.47 -17.23 -28.21
C TYR A 228 -26.19 -18.46 -27.36
N ARG A 229 -27.14 -19.41 -27.32
CA ARG A 229 -26.94 -20.71 -26.71
C ARG A 229 -26.62 -21.71 -27.84
N LYS A 230 -25.42 -22.29 -27.83
CA LYS A 230 -25.05 -23.33 -28.77
C LYS A 230 -26.10 -24.45 -28.75
N GLY A 231 -26.64 -24.82 -29.92
CA GLY A 231 -27.69 -25.82 -30.05
C GLY A 231 -29.13 -25.29 -29.87
N SER A 232 -29.28 -23.95 -29.67
CA SER A 232 -30.61 -23.32 -29.65
C SER A 232 -31.00 -22.65 -30.98
N GLU A 233 -30.21 -22.89 -32.00
CA GLU A 233 -30.44 -22.39 -33.35
C GLU A 233 -31.67 -23.03 -33.94
N THR A 234 -32.57 -22.23 -34.42
CA THR A 234 -33.71 -22.66 -35.20
C THR A 234 -33.58 -22.09 -36.59
N GLU A 235 -33.53 -22.97 -37.60
CA GLU A 235 -33.58 -22.53 -39.00
C GLU A 235 -34.94 -21.88 -39.27
N LEU A 236 -34.98 -20.58 -39.42
CA LEU A 236 -36.20 -19.82 -39.71
C LEU A 236 -36.59 -19.93 -41.18
N PHE A 237 -35.59 -19.90 -42.02
CA PHE A 237 -35.78 -20.07 -43.48
C PHE A 237 -34.44 -20.38 -44.15
N LYS A 238 -34.51 -21.03 -45.27
CA LYS A 238 -33.37 -21.32 -46.12
C LYS A 238 -33.59 -20.64 -47.47
N LEU A 239 -32.67 -19.76 -47.83
CA LEU A 239 -32.69 -19.11 -49.15
C LEU A 239 -31.80 -19.90 -50.11
N ASP A 240 -32.40 -20.39 -51.18
CA ASP A 240 -31.64 -20.96 -52.27
C ASP A 240 -31.27 -19.81 -53.24
N MET A 241 -30.03 -19.39 -53.16
CA MET A 241 -29.51 -18.27 -53.92
C MET A 241 -29.52 -18.53 -55.45
N GLY A 242 -29.48 -19.79 -55.85
CA GLY A 242 -29.66 -20.20 -57.27
C GLY A 242 -31.05 -19.90 -57.78
N VAL A 243 -32.08 -20.09 -56.96
CA VAL A 243 -33.48 -19.83 -57.32
C VAL A 243 -33.76 -18.33 -57.44
N ILE A 244 -33.13 -17.50 -56.62
CA ILE A 244 -33.28 -16.03 -56.72
C ILE A 244 -32.34 -15.36 -57.73
N GLY A 245 -31.56 -16.15 -58.48
CA GLY A 245 -30.78 -15.67 -59.62
C GLY A 245 -29.54 -14.80 -59.24
N LEU A 246 -29.09 -14.87 -57.97
CA LEU A 246 -27.87 -14.22 -57.56
C LEU A 246 -26.65 -15.08 -57.86
N PRO A 247 -25.58 -14.55 -58.48
CA PRO A 247 -24.38 -15.30 -58.85
C PRO A 247 -23.48 -15.57 -57.61
N TRP A 248 -23.98 -16.31 -56.64
CA TRP A 248 -23.20 -16.67 -55.44
C TRP A 248 -22.46 -17.97 -55.70
N THR A 249 -21.16 -17.89 -55.61
CA THR A 249 -20.30 -19.07 -55.61
C THR A 249 -19.76 -19.30 -54.20
N SER A 250 -19.30 -20.49 -53.89
CA SER A 250 -18.71 -20.84 -52.61
C SER A 250 -17.51 -19.94 -52.24
N ALA A 251 -16.86 -19.37 -53.24
CA ALA A 251 -15.78 -18.41 -53.02
C ALA A 251 -16.26 -17.01 -52.53
N ASN A 252 -17.53 -16.67 -52.79
CA ASN A 252 -18.11 -15.37 -52.40
C ASN A 252 -18.93 -15.46 -51.10
N SER A 253 -19.11 -16.65 -50.54
CA SER A 253 -19.93 -16.87 -49.33
C SER A 253 -19.16 -16.65 -48.02
N THR A 254 -17.85 -16.38 -48.07
CA THR A 254 -17.00 -16.24 -46.88
C THR A 254 -17.17 -14.92 -46.13
N SER A 255 -18.03 -13.98 -46.60
CA SER A 255 -18.23 -12.68 -46.00
C SER A 255 -19.68 -12.39 -45.58
N LEU A 256 -20.52 -13.40 -45.46
CA LEU A 256 -21.85 -13.21 -44.86
C LEU A 256 -21.68 -13.10 -43.33
N GLY A 257 -21.55 -11.87 -42.85
CA GLY A 257 -21.69 -11.57 -41.43
C GLY A 257 -23.14 -11.82 -41.03
N ILE A 258 -23.35 -12.67 -40.05
CA ILE A 258 -24.66 -12.79 -39.39
C ILE A 258 -24.74 -11.61 -38.42
N ASN A 259 -25.53 -10.62 -38.77
CA ASN A 259 -25.94 -9.59 -37.80
C ASN A 259 -27.11 -10.17 -37.01
N VAL A 260 -26.88 -10.49 -35.75
CA VAL A 260 -27.92 -10.78 -34.78
C VAL A 260 -28.40 -9.45 -34.26
N LEU A 261 -29.63 -9.09 -34.53
CA LEU A 261 -30.30 -7.93 -33.95
C LEU A 261 -30.83 -8.24 -32.56
#